data_1543981961f0904c8cff0b768d65fcf6
#
_entry.id   1543981961f0904c8cff0b768d65fcf6
#
_cell.length_a   1.000
_cell.length_b   1.000
_cell.length_c   1.000
_cell.angle_alpha   90.00
_cell.angle_beta   90.00
_cell.angle_gamma   90.00
#
_symmetry.space_group_name_H-M   'P 1'
#
loop_
_entity.id
_entity.type
_entity.pdbx_description
1 polymer ?
#
loop_
_entity_poly.entity_id
_entity_poly.type
_entity_poly.pdbx_seq_one_letter_code
_entity_poly.pdbx_strand_id
1 'polypeptide(L)'
;LLRNSGHRVLRLRAPSVMTVPMEDKVFFDELLIRMTRFSEDFPTIQGLLEVLLGEFDNVIPQNNGTASARLCSAYLGRVFDTSRPFGGVSGYAEELGVTPNHLNRVVKSETGRSAGEWIENARLALARTLLHDHGIPISEVSYRLGFEDPAYFSRFFRKLVGMSPTDFRGV
;
A
#
# COMPACT_ATOMS: atom_id res chain seq x y z
N LEU A 1 -19.30 -19.96 -28.14
CA LEU A 1 -17.96 -19.44 -28.50
C LEU A 1 -17.52 -18.42 -27.47
N LEU A 2 -17.04 -18.89 -26.29
CA LEU A 2 -16.45 -18.07 -25.26
C LEU A 2 -15.01 -17.79 -25.65
N ARG A 3 -14.72 -16.55 -26.07
CA ARG A 3 -13.38 -16.05 -26.28
C ARG A 3 -12.67 -15.94 -24.93
N ASN A 4 -11.62 -16.68 -24.81
CA ASN A 4 -10.63 -16.69 -23.75
C ASN A 4 -10.06 -15.27 -23.53
N SER A 5 -10.58 -14.56 -22.55
CA SER A 5 -9.98 -13.29 -22.07
C SER A 5 -8.77 -13.68 -21.25
N GLY A 6 -7.60 -13.64 -21.90
CA GLY A 6 -6.33 -13.82 -21.19
C GLY A 6 -6.16 -12.75 -20.12
N HIS A 7 -6.50 -13.08 -18.89
CA HIS A 7 -6.10 -12.29 -17.75
C HIS A 7 -4.56 -12.23 -17.74
N ARG A 8 -4.00 -11.13 -18.22
CA ARG A 8 -2.62 -10.76 -17.90
C ARG A 8 -2.57 -10.65 -16.38
N VAL A 9 -2.08 -11.69 -15.72
CA VAL A 9 -1.66 -11.59 -14.34
C VAL A 9 -0.52 -10.58 -14.33
N LEU A 10 -0.84 -9.36 -13.96
CA LEU A 10 0.14 -8.33 -13.65
C LEU A 10 0.99 -8.88 -12.51
N ARG A 11 2.12 -9.48 -12.85
CA ARG A 11 3.20 -9.70 -11.89
C ARG A 11 3.76 -8.32 -11.59
N LEU A 12 3.14 -7.61 -10.64
CA LEU A 12 3.75 -6.46 -10.01
C LEU A 12 5.06 -6.97 -9.41
N ARG A 13 6.16 -6.79 -10.11
CA ARG A 13 7.48 -6.85 -9.52
C ARG A 13 7.48 -5.83 -8.38
N ALA A 14 8.09 -6.19 -7.27
CA ALA A 14 8.13 -5.43 -6.03
C ALA A 14 8.08 -3.91 -6.27
N PRO A 15 7.22 -3.17 -5.53
CA PRO A 15 7.00 -1.75 -5.79
C PRO A 15 8.34 -1.03 -5.70
N SER A 16 8.80 -0.53 -6.84
CA SER A 16 9.88 0.44 -6.86
C SER A 16 9.29 1.75 -6.37
N VAL A 17 9.95 2.41 -5.43
CA VAL A 17 9.60 3.79 -5.12
C VAL A 17 9.98 4.60 -6.35
N MET A 18 9.00 5.17 -6.99
CA MET A 18 9.20 6.01 -8.16
C MET A 18 9.11 7.48 -7.75
N THR A 19 10.08 8.25 -8.18
CA THR A 19 9.95 9.70 -8.19
C THR A 19 9.25 10.07 -9.50
N VAL A 20 8.00 10.51 -9.40
CA VAL A 20 7.26 11.02 -10.55
C VAL A 20 7.91 12.35 -10.97
N PRO A 21 8.38 12.50 -12.23
CA PRO A 21 8.87 13.76 -12.73
C PRO A 21 7.83 14.88 -12.51
N MET A 22 8.31 16.10 -12.24
CA MET A 22 7.43 17.22 -11.91
C MET A 22 6.44 17.53 -13.05
N GLU A 23 6.83 17.27 -14.28
CA GLU A 23 6.02 17.41 -15.49
C GLU A 23 4.85 16.42 -15.55
N ASP A 24 5.03 15.21 -15.03
CA ASP A 24 4.00 14.16 -15.04
C ASP A 24 3.08 14.23 -13.80
N LYS A 25 3.49 14.99 -12.77
CA LYS A 25 2.77 15.07 -11.50
C LYS A 25 1.31 15.52 -11.69
N VAL A 26 1.06 16.52 -12.54
CA VAL A 26 -0.27 17.03 -12.81
C VAL A 26 -1.17 15.94 -13.40
N PHE A 27 -0.65 15.15 -14.31
CA PHE A 27 -1.36 14.02 -14.93
C PHE A 27 -1.73 12.95 -13.87
N PHE A 28 -0.79 12.56 -13.01
CA PHE A 28 -1.05 11.58 -11.96
C PHE A 28 -2.03 12.08 -10.90
N ASP A 29 -1.90 13.36 -10.48
CA ASP A 29 -2.83 13.98 -9.53
C ASP A 29 -4.25 14.02 -10.10
N GLU A 30 -4.43 14.39 -11.38
CA GLU A 30 -5.74 14.42 -12.04
C GLU A 30 -6.33 13.01 -12.18
N LEU A 31 -5.51 12.02 -12.50
CA LEU A 31 -5.93 10.63 -12.62
C LEU A 31 -6.42 10.08 -11.26
N LEU A 32 -5.68 10.35 -10.18
CA LEU A 32 -6.06 9.97 -8.83
C LEU A 32 -7.36 10.67 -8.37
N ILE A 33 -7.52 11.96 -8.71
CA ILE A 33 -8.76 12.70 -8.42
C ILE A 33 -9.95 12.09 -9.18
N ARG A 34 -9.76 11.70 -10.44
CA ARG A 34 -10.81 11.00 -11.20
C ARG A 34 -11.16 9.66 -10.59
N MET A 35 -10.18 8.86 -10.18
CA MET A 35 -10.44 7.59 -9.51
C MET A 35 -11.24 7.76 -8.21
N THR A 36 -10.97 8.80 -7.42
CA THR A 36 -11.75 9.08 -6.21
C THR A 36 -13.17 9.57 -6.51
N ARG A 37 -13.36 10.32 -7.59
CA ARG A 37 -14.68 10.83 -8.01
C ARG A 37 -15.60 9.73 -8.55
N PHE A 38 -15.05 8.72 -9.21
CA PHE A 38 -15.80 7.63 -9.84
C PHE A 38 -15.66 6.32 -9.02
N SER A 39 -15.47 6.42 -7.71
CA SER A 39 -15.22 5.26 -6.82
C SER A 39 -16.33 4.19 -6.83
N GLU A 40 -17.52 4.52 -7.30
CA GLU A 40 -18.64 3.59 -7.41
C GLU A 40 -18.78 2.94 -8.82
N ASP A 41 -18.04 3.45 -9.82
CA ASP A 41 -18.06 2.90 -11.18
C ASP A 41 -16.83 2.02 -11.42
N PHE A 42 -16.94 0.74 -11.08
CA PHE A 42 -15.86 -0.25 -11.19
C PHE A 42 -15.22 -0.32 -12.60
N PRO A 43 -15.97 -0.33 -13.72
CA PRO A 43 -15.36 -0.32 -15.06
C PRO A 43 -14.50 0.91 -15.34
N THR A 44 -14.95 2.09 -14.91
CA THR A 44 -14.17 3.33 -15.09
C THR A 44 -12.90 3.31 -14.25
N ILE A 45 -12.97 2.85 -12.99
CA ILE A 45 -11.78 2.68 -12.13
C ILE A 45 -10.80 1.70 -12.76
N GLN A 46 -11.27 0.57 -13.27
CA GLN A 46 -10.43 -0.42 -13.92
C GLN A 46 -9.69 0.19 -15.13
N GLY A 47 -10.39 0.92 -15.99
CA GLY A 47 -9.77 1.59 -17.14
C GLY A 47 -8.74 2.65 -16.73
N LEU A 48 -9.04 3.46 -15.72
CA LEU A 48 -8.10 4.44 -15.17
C LEU A 48 -6.87 3.77 -14.54
N LEU A 49 -7.04 2.64 -13.86
CA LEU A 49 -5.96 1.86 -13.28
C LEU A 49 -5.07 1.23 -14.37
N GLU A 50 -5.64 0.74 -15.46
CA GLU A 50 -4.89 0.22 -16.61
C GLU A 50 -4.03 1.30 -17.27
N VAL A 51 -4.56 2.52 -17.43
CA VAL A 51 -3.79 3.67 -17.93
C VAL A 51 -2.65 4.00 -16.97
N LEU A 52 -2.92 4.07 -15.65
CA LEU A 52 -1.91 4.32 -14.61
C LEU A 52 -0.78 3.29 -14.68
N LEU A 53 -1.14 2.01 -14.74
CA LEU A 53 -0.17 0.92 -14.78
C LEU A 53 0.63 0.91 -16.10
N GLY A 54 0.00 1.28 -17.23
CA GLY A 54 0.66 1.41 -18.51
C GLY A 54 1.72 2.52 -18.52
N GLU A 55 1.41 3.67 -17.94
CA GLU A 55 2.39 4.76 -17.78
C GLU A 55 3.51 4.40 -16.81
N PHE A 56 3.21 3.67 -15.74
CA PHE A 56 4.26 3.15 -14.85
C PHE A 56 5.23 2.20 -15.56
N ASP A 57 4.77 1.34 -16.46
CA ASP A 57 5.63 0.45 -17.24
C ASP A 57 6.57 1.23 -18.19
N ASN A 58 6.13 2.41 -18.68
CA ASN A 58 6.94 3.27 -19.54
C ASN A 58 7.98 4.10 -18.75
N VAL A 59 7.67 4.44 -17.49
CA VAL A 59 8.52 5.30 -16.64
C VAL A 59 9.49 4.47 -15.78
N ILE A 60 9.29 3.14 -15.63
CA ILE A 60 10.24 2.30 -14.87
C ILE A 60 11.57 2.22 -15.63
N PRO A 61 12.64 2.91 -15.19
CA PRO A 61 13.95 2.69 -15.76
C PRO A 61 14.31 1.23 -15.53
N GLN A 62 14.64 0.52 -16.59
CA GLN A 62 15.20 -0.82 -16.53
C GLN A 62 16.46 -0.77 -15.65
N ASN A 63 16.24 -0.88 -14.35
CA ASN A 63 17.13 -1.36 -13.31
C ASN A 63 18.60 -0.94 -13.37
N ASN A 64 18.97 0.07 -12.59
CA ASN A 64 20.27 0.14 -11.91
C ASN A 64 20.14 0.95 -10.59
N GLY A 65 19.04 0.76 -9.86
CA GLY A 65 18.84 1.41 -8.57
C GLY A 65 20.03 1.17 -7.61
N THR A 66 20.37 2.19 -6.84
CA THR A 66 21.36 2.08 -5.78
C THR A 66 21.03 0.93 -4.82
N ALA A 67 21.99 0.46 -4.04
CA ALA A 67 21.72 -0.54 -2.98
C ALA A 67 20.61 -0.06 -2.03
N SER A 68 20.54 1.25 -1.78
CA SER A 68 19.49 1.88 -0.99
C SER A 68 18.12 1.77 -1.65
N ALA A 69 18.00 2.08 -2.92
CA ALA A 69 16.75 1.96 -3.67
C ALA A 69 16.25 0.50 -3.72
N ARG A 70 17.16 -0.47 -3.93
CA ARG A 70 16.82 -1.90 -3.89
C ARG A 70 16.33 -2.34 -2.51
N LEU A 71 17.01 -1.91 -1.43
CA LEU A 71 16.59 -2.22 -0.07
C LEU A 71 15.22 -1.62 0.26
N CYS A 72 15.00 -0.35 -0.12
CA CYS A 72 13.72 0.32 0.05
C CYS A 72 12.59 -0.39 -0.70
N SER A 73 12.81 -0.74 -1.96
CA SER A 73 11.84 -1.48 -2.77
C SER A 73 11.52 -2.87 -2.18
N ALA A 74 12.55 -3.60 -1.74
CA ALA A 74 12.37 -4.90 -1.10
C ALA A 74 11.58 -4.79 0.22
N TYR A 75 11.81 -3.73 0.99
CA TYR A 75 11.06 -3.42 2.20
C TYR A 75 9.58 -3.14 1.90
N LEU A 76 9.30 -2.22 0.99
CA LEU A 76 7.93 -1.86 0.62
C LEU A 76 7.16 -3.06 0.04
N GLY A 77 7.82 -3.89 -0.77
CA GLY A 77 7.24 -5.15 -1.26
C GLY A 77 6.77 -6.08 -0.14
N ARG A 78 7.52 -6.14 0.97
CA ARG A 78 7.11 -6.94 2.15
C ARG A 78 6.00 -6.29 2.96
N VAL A 79 6.03 -4.97 3.12
CA VAL A 79 5.00 -4.22 3.86
C VAL A 79 3.64 -4.30 3.18
N PHE A 80 3.60 -4.29 1.85
CA PHE A 80 2.36 -4.37 1.07
C PHE A 80 1.95 -5.80 0.68
N ASP A 81 2.71 -6.81 1.09
CA ASP A 81 2.32 -8.22 0.95
C ASP A 81 1.26 -8.58 2.01
N THR A 82 -0.01 -8.54 1.61
CA THR A 82 -1.16 -8.85 2.46
C THR A 82 -1.37 -10.35 2.71
N SER A 83 -0.57 -11.23 2.11
CA SER A 83 -0.62 -12.68 2.35
C SER A 83 -0.07 -13.09 3.72
N ARG A 84 0.56 -12.16 4.42
CA ARG A 84 1.25 -12.37 5.71
C ARG A 84 0.85 -11.31 6.74
N PRO A 85 0.92 -11.62 8.04
CA PRO A 85 0.66 -10.65 9.10
C PRO A 85 1.69 -9.50 9.05
N PHE A 86 1.25 -8.29 9.40
CA PHE A 86 2.14 -7.16 9.55
C PHE A 86 3.12 -7.36 10.70
N GLY A 87 4.40 -7.24 10.41
CA GLY A 87 5.47 -7.18 11.41
C GLY A 87 5.74 -5.76 11.91
N GLY A 88 6.70 -5.65 12.84
CA GLY A 88 7.35 -4.39 13.19
C GLY A 88 8.58 -4.11 12.32
N VAL A 89 9.13 -2.90 12.40
CA VAL A 89 10.35 -2.50 11.64
C VAL A 89 11.51 -3.45 11.90
N SER A 90 11.66 -3.94 13.15
CA SER A 90 12.72 -4.88 13.52
C SER A 90 12.62 -6.22 12.79
N GLY A 91 11.41 -6.78 12.67
CA GLY A 91 11.19 -8.04 11.95
C GLY A 91 11.52 -7.91 10.46
N TYR A 92 11.05 -6.84 9.82
CA TYR A 92 11.39 -6.58 8.42
C TYR A 92 12.88 -6.33 8.20
N ALA A 93 13.54 -5.66 9.15
CA ALA A 93 14.98 -5.41 9.07
C ALA A 93 15.78 -6.72 9.17
N GLU A 94 15.39 -7.61 10.08
CA GLU A 94 15.98 -8.95 10.23
C GLU A 94 15.82 -9.77 8.93
N GLU A 95 14.62 -9.83 8.36
CA GLU A 95 14.36 -10.51 7.09
C GLU A 95 15.20 -9.96 5.92
N LEU A 96 15.53 -8.68 5.96
CA LEU A 96 16.34 -8.01 4.93
C LEU A 96 17.84 -8.03 5.23
N GLY A 97 18.26 -8.62 6.36
CA GLY A 97 19.66 -8.74 6.75
C GLY A 97 20.30 -7.40 7.11
N VAL A 98 19.52 -6.45 7.62
CA VAL A 98 20.00 -5.11 7.99
C VAL A 98 19.56 -4.72 9.41
N THR A 99 20.16 -3.68 9.97
CA THR A 99 19.69 -3.15 11.26
C THR A 99 18.43 -2.28 11.08
N PRO A 100 17.52 -2.22 12.07
CA PRO A 100 16.34 -1.36 12.02
C PRO A 100 16.66 0.11 11.77
N ASN A 101 17.76 0.61 12.34
CA ASN A 101 18.20 1.99 12.12
C ASN A 101 18.65 2.23 10.68
N HIS A 102 19.38 1.28 10.09
CA HIS A 102 19.80 1.36 8.69
C HIS A 102 18.58 1.32 7.77
N LEU A 103 17.66 0.37 7.97
CA LEU A 103 16.43 0.26 7.20
C LEU A 103 15.63 1.57 7.26
N ASN A 104 15.39 2.10 8.47
CA ASN A 104 14.62 3.32 8.65
C ASN A 104 15.26 4.53 7.95
N ARG A 105 16.60 4.66 8.06
CA ARG A 105 17.34 5.73 7.39
C ARG A 105 17.22 5.64 5.87
N VAL A 106 17.39 4.44 5.30
CA VAL A 106 17.29 4.21 3.85
C VAL A 106 15.89 4.51 3.37
N VAL A 107 14.87 3.92 4.00
CA VAL A 107 13.47 4.14 3.61
C VAL A 107 13.09 5.62 3.69
N LYS A 108 13.48 6.31 4.76
CA LYS A 108 13.22 7.75 4.91
C LYS A 108 13.93 8.59 3.86
N SER A 109 15.16 8.24 3.51
CA SER A 109 15.92 8.94 2.46
C SER A 109 15.28 8.79 1.08
N GLU A 110 14.80 7.58 0.75
CA GLU A 110 14.24 7.26 -0.57
C GLU A 110 12.78 7.73 -0.72
N THR A 111 12.01 7.80 0.39
CA THR A 111 10.55 8.02 0.33
C THR A 111 10.06 9.27 1.05
N GLY A 112 10.93 9.92 1.83
CA GLY A 112 10.55 11.01 2.73
C GLY A 112 9.82 10.57 4.01
N ARG A 113 9.44 9.28 4.14
CA ARG A 113 8.70 8.73 5.28
C ARG A 113 9.50 7.64 5.98
N SER A 114 9.32 7.50 7.28
CA SER A 114 9.94 6.43 8.05
C SER A 114 9.37 5.05 7.70
N ALA A 115 10.14 3.99 7.97
CA ALA A 115 9.67 2.62 7.78
C ALA A 115 8.40 2.35 8.61
N GLY A 116 8.32 2.83 9.85
CA GLY A 116 7.13 2.69 10.70
C GLY A 116 5.89 3.33 10.08
N GLU A 117 6.00 4.54 9.52
CA GLU A 117 4.88 5.22 8.86
C GLU A 117 4.36 4.44 7.65
N TRP A 118 5.22 3.74 6.92
CA TRP A 118 4.79 2.87 5.82
C TRP A 118 3.99 1.66 6.30
N ILE A 119 4.39 1.04 7.42
CA ILE A 119 3.61 -0.03 8.05
C ILE A 119 2.24 0.48 8.51
N GLU A 120 2.20 1.65 9.16
CA GLU A 120 0.94 2.27 9.59
C GLU A 120 0.01 2.55 8.39
N ASN A 121 0.55 3.09 7.29
CA ASN A 121 -0.22 3.36 6.08
C ASN A 121 -0.76 2.08 5.42
N ALA A 122 0.06 1.03 5.34
CA ALA A 122 -0.36 -0.24 4.78
C ALA A 122 -1.44 -0.92 5.65
N ARG A 123 -1.27 -0.91 6.98
CA ARG A 123 -2.30 -1.37 7.92
C ARG A 123 -3.61 -0.60 7.77
N LEU A 124 -3.53 0.73 7.63
CA LEU A 124 -4.71 1.56 7.47
C LEU A 124 -5.43 1.29 6.15
N ALA A 125 -4.70 1.11 5.05
CA ALA A 125 -5.28 0.77 3.76
C ALA A 125 -6.03 -0.57 3.82
N LEU A 126 -5.41 -1.62 4.36
CA LEU A 126 -6.04 -2.92 4.52
C LEU A 126 -7.21 -2.86 5.52
N ALA A 127 -7.09 -2.06 6.61
CA ALA A 127 -8.17 -1.87 7.57
C ALA A 127 -9.43 -1.34 6.89
N ARG A 128 -9.30 -0.30 6.06
CA ARG A 128 -10.44 0.27 5.32
C ARG A 128 -11.10 -0.77 4.43
N THR A 129 -10.31 -1.54 3.68
CA THR A 129 -10.84 -2.62 2.81
C THR A 129 -11.61 -3.66 3.62
N LEU A 130 -11.03 -4.15 4.74
CA LEU A 130 -11.68 -5.17 5.57
C LEU A 130 -12.92 -4.65 6.30
N LEU A 131 -12.96 -3.35 6.64
CA LEU A 131 -14.10 -2.74 7.31
C LEU A 131 -15.31 -2.57 6.40
N HIS A 132 -15.16 -2.54 5.08
CA HIS A 132 -16.29 -2.56 4.14
C HIS A 132 -17.03 -3.92 4.14
N ASP A 133 -16.39 -4.99 4.57
CA ASP A 133 -17.06 -6.27 4.77
C ASP A 133 -17.74 -6.30 6.16
N HIS A 134 -19.05 -6.10 6.18
CA HIS A 134 -19.86 -6.10 7.40
C HIS A 134 -19.92 -7.48 8.10
N GLY A 135 -19.61 -8.56 7.40
CA GLY A 135 -19.56 -9.92 7.93
C GLY A 135 -18.35 -10.19 8.84
N ILE A 136 -17.29 -9.36 8.75
CA ILE A 136 -16.08 -9.54 9.55
C ILE A 136 -16.18 -8.74 10.86
N PRO A 137 -16.13 -9.37 12.04
CA PRO A 137 -16.10 -8.64 13.32
C PRO A 137 -14.91 -7.66 13.41
N ILE A 138 -15.09 -6.53 14.09
CA ILE A 138 -13.99 -5.53 14.28
C ILE A 138 -12.76 -6.15 14.95
N SER A 139 -12.98 -7.06 15.90
CA SER A 139 -11.90 -7.81 16.56
C SER A 139 -11.12 -8.68 15.56
N GLU A 140 -11.80 -9.33 14.65
CA GLU A 140 -11.16 -10.14 13.60
C GLU A 140 -10.35 -9.26 12.63
N VAL A 141 -10.89 -8.10 12.23
CA VAL A 141 -10.13 -7.10 11.45
C VAL A 141 -8.84 -6.72 12.19
N SER A 142 -8.94 -6.43 13.49
CA SER A 142 -7.79 -6.11 14.33
C SER A 142 -6.70 -7.19 14.27
N TYR A 143 -7.09 -8.46 14.46
CA TYR A 143 -6.13 -9.58 14.45
C TYR A 143 -5.49 -9.79 13.07
N ARG A 144 -6.25 -9.68 11.98
CA ARG A 144 -5.71 -9.77 10.61
C ARG A 144 -4.69 -8.67 10.30
N LEU A 145 -4.83 -7.51 10.94
CA LEU A 145 -3.89 -6.40 10.83
C LEU A 145 -2.66 -6.55 11.77
N GLY A 146 -2.57 -7.64 12.53
CA GLY A 146 -1.47 -7.92 13.44
C GLY A 146 -1.53 -7.13 14.75
N PHE A 147 -2.71 -6.70 15.19
CA PHE A 147 -2.90 -6.12 16.52
C PHE A 147 -3.31 -7.22 17.50
N GLU A 148 -2.65 -7.27 18.64
CA GLU A 148 -2.99 -8.21 19.73
C GLU A 148 -4.25 -7.77 20.51
N ASP A 149 -4.50 -6.45 20.55
CA ASP A 149 -5.60 -5.85 21.27
C ASP A 149 -6.52 -5.03 20.33
N PRO A 150 -7.80 -5.43 20.17
CA PRO A 150 -8.77 -4.67 19.38
C PRO A 150 -9.02 -3.24 19.87
N ALA A 151 -8.82 -2.97 21.17
CA ALA A 151 -8.93 -1.61 21.68
C ALA A 151 -7.75 -0.74 21.22
N TYR A 152 -6.57 -1.33 21.10
CA TYR A 152 -5.41 -0.62 20.53
C TYR A 152 -5.62 -0.34 19.03
N PHE A 153 -6.13 -1.30 18.26
CA PHE A 153 -6.53 -1.08 16.87
C PHE A 153 -7.54 0.06 16.74
N SER A 154 -8.56 0.09 17.59
CA SER A 154 -9.58 1.16 17.55
C SER A 154 -8.99 2.54 17.81
N ARG A 155 -8.04 2.67 18.75
CA ARG A 155 -7.30 3.91 19.00
C ARG A 155 -6.42 4.30 17.83
N PHE A 156 -5.68 3.35 17.26
CA PHE A 156 -4.86 3.53 16.07
C PHE A 156 -5.68 4.06 14.89
N PHE A 157 -6.79 3.38 14.58
CA PHE A 157 -7.66 3.74 13.47
C PHE A 157 -8.27 5.13 13.66
N ARG A 158 -8.80 5.42 14.87
CA ARG A 158 -9.37 6.73 15.20
C ARG A 158 -8.34 7.85 15.12
N LYS A 159 -7.12 7.61 15.54
CA LYS A 159 -6.02 8.58 15.43
C LYS A 159 -5.75 9.00 13.98
N LEU A 160 -5.82 8.05 13.03
CA LEU A 160 -5.48 8.30 11.63
C LEU A 160 -6.68 8.73 10.77
N VAL A 161 -7.88 8.27 11.10
CA VAL A 161 -9.10 8.51 10.30
C VAL A 161 -10.00 9.57 10.92
N GLY A 162 -9.86 9.84 12.22
CA GLY A 162 -10.71 10.79 12.96
C GLY A 162 -11.98 10.17 13.56
N MET A 163 -12.35 8.94 13.17
CA MET A 163 -13.55 8.22 13.67
C MET A 163 -13.21 6.78 14.05
N SER A 164 -14.09 6.14 14.84
CA SER A 164 -13.87 4.75 15.22
C SER A 164 -14.08 3.79 14.03
N PRO A 165 -13.51 2.55 14.08
CA PRO A 165 -13.79 1.53 13.06
C PRO A 165 -15.28 1.20 12.92
N THR A 166 -16.04 1.25 14.01
CA THR A 166 -17.48 1.01 14.01
C THR A 166 -18.23 2.13 13.28
N ASP A 167 -17.89 3.38 13.58
CA ASP A 167 -18.51 4.53 12.91
C ASP A 167 -18.15 4.55 11.41
N PHE A 168 -16.91 4.23 11.07
CA PHE A 168 -16.44 4.14 9.68
C PHE A 168 -17.20 3.08 8.87
N ARG A 169 -17.55 1.94 9.51
CA ARG A 169 -18.34 0.88 8.88
C ARG A 169 -19.78 1.29 8.61
N GLY A 170 -20.34 2.19 9.41
CA GLY A 170 -21.71 2.66 9.30
C GLY A 170 -21.94 3.76 8.26
N VAL A 171 -20.86 4.24 7.63
CA VAL A 171 -20.91 5.25 6.57
C VAL A 171 -20.91 4.58 5.21
#